data_69ce435f11ba1147feb708cddc3a5421
#
_entry.id   69ce435f11ba1147feb708cddc3a5421
#
_cell.length_a   1.000
_cell.length_b   1.000
_cell.length_c   1.000
_cell.angle_alpha   90.00
_cell.angle_beta   90.00
_cell.angle_gamma   90.00
#
_symmetry.space_group_name_H-M   'P 1'
#
loop_
_entity.id
_entity.type
_entity.pdbx_description
1 polymer ?
#
loop_
_entity_poly.entity_id
_entity_poly.type
_entity_poly.pdbx_seq_one_letter_code
_entity_poly.pdbx_strand_id
1 'polypeptide(L)'
;MNISIEYCSVWGYLPQATSLAAELRKKFNVASELIASSHGVFEVVVDGTNIFSKKEIGRFPDHSEIIESINSTNWFNAFAKF
;
A
#
# COMPACT_ATOMS: atom_id res chain seq x y z
N MET A 1 11.26 -6.37 -2.85
CA MET A 1 10.02 -5.57 -2.92
C MET A 1 10.04 -4.51 -1.83
N ASN A 2 9.84 -3.28 -2.19
CA ASN A 2 9.77 -2.16 -1.26
C ASN A 2 8.34 -1.65 -1.21
N ILE A 3 7.75 -1.65 -0.01
CA ILE A 3 6.38 -1.19 0.19
C ILE A 3 6.40 -0.01 1.15
N SER A 4 5.74 1.08 0.79
CA SER A 4 5.53 2.20 1.69
C SER A 4 4.04 2.54 1.76
N ILE A 5 3.61 2.95 2.96
CA ILE A 5 2.25 3.39 3.22
C ILE A 5 2.34 4.78 3.85
N GLU A 6 1.96 5.79 3.09
CA GLU A 6 1.89 7.16 3.58
C GLU A 6 0.49 7.40 4.11
N TYR A 7 0.37 7.82 5.35
CA TYR A 7 -0.93 7.96 6.01
C TYR A 7 -1.02 9.30 6.75
N CYS A 8 -2.24 9.81 6.85
CA CYS A 8 -2.50 11.03 7.61
C CYS A 8 -2.51 10.72 9.10
N SER A 9 -1.46 11.10 9.81
CA SER A 9 -1.38 10.90 11.25
C SER A 9 -2.33 11.86 11.99
N VAL A 10 -2.52 13.04 11.45
CA VAL A 10 -3.37 14.08 12.07
C VAL A 10 -4.83 13.61 12.16
N TRP A 11 -5.31 12.89 11.16
CA TRP A 11 -6.69 12.39 11.14
C TRP A 11 -6.82 10.99 11.74
N GLY A 12 -5.74 10.44 12.30
CA GLY A 12 -5.79 9.15 12.99
C GLY A 12 -5.81 7.94 12.08
N TYR A 13 -5.16 7.99 10.94
CA TYR A 13 -5.14 6.88 9.99
C TYR A 13 -4.11 5.81 10.30
N LEU A 14 -3.37 5.94 11.41
CA LEU A 14 -2.36 4.96 11.79
C LEU A 14 -2.92 3.53 11.94
N PRO A 15 -4.09 3.32 12.57
CA PRO A 15 -4.63 1.95 12.66
C PRO A 15 -4.86 1.29 11.31
N GLN A 16 -5.32 2.04 10.32
CA GLN A 16 -5.50 1.51 8.96
C GLN A 16 -4.16 1.15 8.33
N ALA A 17 -3.16 2.00 8.52
CA ALA A 17 -1.83 1.76 7.97
C ALA A 17 -1.16 0.54 8.61
N THR A 18 -1.22 0.43 9.94
CA THR A 18 -0.62 -0.72 10.64
C THR A 18 -1.34 -2.02 10.32
N SER A 19 -2.67 -1.98 10.19
CA SER A 19 -3.46 -3.16 9.82
C SER A 19 -3.08 -3.66 8.43
N LEU A 20 -2.96 -2.76 7.47
CA LEU A 20 -2.55 -3.12 6.11
C LEU A 20 -1.12 -3.65 6.10
N ALA A 21 -0.21 -2.97 6.80
CA ALA A 21 1.19 -3.40 6.88
C ALA A 21 1.32 -4.82 7.45
N ALA A 22 0.52 -5.14 8.49
CA ALA A 22 0.53 -6.47 9.07
C ALA A 22 0.06 -7.53 8.08
N GLU A 23 -0.98 -7.22 7.31
CA GLU A 23 -1.50 -8.15 6.30
C GLU A 23 -0.50 -8.38 5.17
N LEU A 24 0.17 -7.31 4.73
CA LEU A 24 1.17 -7.41 3.68
C LEU A 24 2.39 -8.21 4.14
N ARG A 25 2.80 -8.04 5.40
CA ARG A 25 3.89 -8.84 5.97
C ARG A 25 3.52 -10.31 6.02
N LYS A 26 2.28 -10.61 6.38
CA LYS A 26 1.78 -11.98 6.45
C LYS A 26 1.77 -12.64 5.07
N LYS A 27 1.37 -11.91 4.04
CA LYS A 27 1.23 -12.45 2.68
C LYS A 27 2.54 -12.52 1.91
N PHE A 28 3.38 -11.49 2.05
CA PHE A 28 4.58 -11.34 1.20
C PHE A 28 5.87 -11.44 1.99
N ASN A 29 5.80 -11.53 3.33
CA ASN A 29 6.97 -11.53 4.21
C ASN A 29 7.86 -10.29 3.99
N VAL A 30 7.24 -9.14 3.75
CA VAL A 30 7.90 -7.87 3.52
C VAL A 30 7.36 -6.85 4.51
N ALA A 31 8.24 -6.16 5.22
CA ALA A 31 7.84 -5.06 6.09
C ALA A 31 7.53 -3.83 5.25
N SER A 32 6.44 -3.13 5.60
CA SER A 32 6.08 -1.87 4.95
C SER A 32 6.67 -0.71 5.73
N GLU A 33 7.17 0.29 5.02
CA GLU A 33 7.59 1.55 5.63
C GLU A 33 6.35 2.40 5.85
N LEU A 34 6.12 2.85 7.09
CA LEU A 34 5.00 3.73 7.42
C LEU A 34 5.50 5.17 7.44
N ILE A 35 4.87 6.02 6.64
CA ILE A 35 5.27 7.43 6.49
C ILE A 35 4.13 8.30 7.00
N ALA A 36 4.38 8.97 8.13
CA ALA A 36 3.39 9.88 8.71
C ALA A 36 3.28 11.15 7.85
N SER A 37 2.06 11.55 7.55
CA SER A 37 1.79 12.71 6.70
C SER A 37 0.54 13.44 7.21
N SER A 38 -0.07 14.27 6.36
CA SER A 38 -1.22 15.09 6.71
C SER A 38 -2.20 15.14 5.54
N HIS A 39 -3.26 15.96 5.68
CA HIS A 39 -4.26 16.23 4.64
C HIS A 39 -5.07 15.01 4.22
N GLY A 40 -5.26 14.05 5.13
CA GLY A 40 -6.13 12.90 4.89
C GLY A 40 -5.58 11.91 3.87
N VAL A 41 -4.28 11.90 3.63
CA VAL A 41 -3.69 11.00 2.63
C VAL A 41 -3.66 9.55 3.14
N PHE A 42 -3.80 8.62 2.21
CA PHE A 42 -3.52 7.20 2.42
C PHE A 42 -3.07 6.65 1.06
N GLU A 43 -1.75 6.50 0.90
CA GLU A 43 -1.12 6.16 -0.37
C GLU A 43 -0.26 4.93 -0.19
N VAL A 44 -0.41 3.97 -1.09
CA VAL A 44 0.39 2.74 -1.06
C VAL A 44 1.28 2.71 -2.30
N VAL A 45 2.58 2.61 -2.07
CA VAL A 45 3.58 2.61 -3.13
C VAL A 45 4.39 1.33 -3.04
N VAL A 46 4.51 0.63 -4.16
CA VAL A 46 5.28 -0.62 -4.25
C VAL A 46 6.31 -0.46 -5.35
N ASP A 47 7.58 -0.58 -4.99
CA ASP A 47 8.72 -0.44 -5.91
C ASP A 47 8.63 0.83 -6.76
N GLY A 48 8.26 1.94 -6.12
CA GLY A 48 8.16 3.24 -6.75
C GLY A 48 6.87 3.49 -7.53
N THR A 49 5.96 2.52 -7.59
CA THR A 49 4.68 2.66 -8.28
C THR A 49 3.56 2.84 -7.26
N ASN A 50 2.79 3.93 -7.40
CA ASN A 50 1.63 4.15 -6.55
C ASN A 50 0.50 3.23 -7.00
N ILE A 51 0.11 2.30 -6.13
CA ILE A 51 -0.94 1.32 -6.44
C ILE A 51 -2.28 1.65 -5.80
N PHE A 52 -2.31 2.59 -4.86
CA PHE A 52 -3.57 3.03 -4.25
C PHE A 52 -3.43 4.46 -3.75
N SER A 53 -4.45 5.27 -4.03
CA SER A 53 -4.55 6.64 -3.51
C SER A 53 -5.96 6.88 -3.02
N LYS A 54 -6.11 7.08 -1.70
CA LYS A 54 -7.41 7.44 -1.11
C LYS A 54 -7.93 8.75 -1.69
N LYS A 55 -7.04 9.66 -2.03
CA LYS A 55 -7.39 10.95 -2.60
C LYS A 55 -8.11 10.81 -3.93
N GLU A 56 -7.70 9.85 -4.74
CA GLU A 56 -8.31 9.57 -6.04
C GLU A 56 -9.55 8.68 -5.92
N ILE A 57 -9.48 7.66 -5.07
CA ILE A 57 -10.53 6.64 -4.95
C ILE A 57 -11.65 7.10 -4.00
N GLY A 58 -11.31 7.89 -2.97
CA GLY A 58 -12.29 8.42 -2.02
C GLY A 58 -12.64 7.52 -0.87
N ARG A 59 -11.89 6.43 -0.65
CA ARG A 59 -12.11 5.50 0.45
C ARG A 59 -10.80 4.82 0.85
N PHE A 60 -10.81 4.12 1.99
CA PHE A 60 -9.70 3.25 2.35
C PHE A 60 -9.72 1.98 1.50
N PRO A 61 -8.55 1.37 1.29
CA PRO A 61 -8.49 0.13 0.51
C PRO A 61 -8.97 -1.06 1.32
N ASP A 62 -9.52 -2.05 0.63
CA ASP A 62 -9.64 -3.39 1.19
C ASP A 62 -8.27 -4.06 1.08
N HIS A 63 -7.90 -4.86 2.10
CA HIS A 63 -6.61 -5.54 2.08
C HIS A 63 -6.46 -6.44 0.86
N SER A 64 -7.54 -7.10 0.46
CA SER A 64 -7.53 -8.00 -0.70
C SER A 64 -7.22 -7.27 -1.99
N GLU A 65 -7.74 -6.04 -2.19
CA GLU A 65 -7.46 -5.30 -3.42
C GLU A 65 -6.00 -4.85 -3.50
N ILE A 66 -5.39 -4.54 -2.36
CA ILE A 66 -3.97 -4.21 -2.32
C ILE A 66 -3.13 -5.44 -2.65
N ILE A 67 -3.46 -6.57 -2.06
CA ILE A 67 -2.77 -7.85 -2.32
C ILE A 67 -2.87 -8.21 -3.80
N GLU A 68 -4.05 -8.09 -4.40
CA GLU A 68 -4.25 -8.35 -5.82
C GLU A 68 -3.44 -7.40 -6.69
N SER A 69 -3.40 -6.12 -6.34
CA SER A 69 -2.62 -5.13 -7.09
C SER A 69 -1.13 -5.46 -7.06
N ILE A 70 -0.61 -5.87 -5.92
CA ILE A 70 0.79 -6.27 -5.78
C ILE A 70 1.07 -7.51 -6.62
N ASN A 71 0.20 -8.52 -6.55
CA ASN A 71 0.36 -9.75 -7.32
C ASN A 71 0.33 -9.48 -8.82
N SER A 72 -0.59 -8.63 -9.27
CA SER A 72 -0.68 -8.25 -10.69
C SER A 72 0.56 -7.50 -11.15
N THR A 73 1.07 -6.58 -10.34
CA THR A 73 2.26 -5.81 -10.64
C THR A 73 3.47 -6.74 -10.76
N ASN A 74 3.63 -7.66 -9.82
CA ASN A 74 4.73 -8.63 -9.84
C ASN A 74 4.63 -9.55 -11.06
N TRP A 75 3.43 -10.03 -11.35
CA TRP A 75 3.20 -10.90 -12.51
C TRP A 75 3.51 -10.15 -13.79
N PHE A 76 3.04 -8.92 -13.91
CA PHE A 76 3.28 -8.08 -15.09
C PHE A 76 4.77 -7.83 -15.29
N ASN A 77 5.50 -7.52 -14.24
CA ASN A 77 6.94 -7.29 -14.32
C ASN A 77 7.69 -8.56 -14.74
N ALA A 78 7.31 -9.71 -14.20
CA ALA A 78 7.90 -10.98 -14.60
C ALA A 78 7.64 -11.26 -16.08
N PHE A 79 6.44 -11.00 -16.54
CA PHE A 79 6.04 -11.19 -17.93
C PHE A 79 6.77 -10.22 -18.86
N ALA A 80 6.93 -8.99 -18.43
CA ALA A 80 7.57 -7.94 -19.23
C ALA A 80 9.07 -8.20 -19.47
N LYS A 81 9.67 -9.08 -18.68
CA LYS A 81 11.08 -9.43 -18.85
C LYS A 81 11.32 -10.40 -20.00
N PHE A 82 10.30 -10.98 -20.52
CA PHE A 82 10.38 -11.87 -21.67
C PHE A 82 10.14 -11.12 -22.97
#